data_b4f6898d801f755abcc785fa996e3010
#
_entry.id   b4f6898d801f755abcc785fa996e3010
#
_cell.length_a   1.000
_cell.length_b   1.000
_cell.length_c   1.000
_cell.angle_alpha   90.00
_cell.angle_beta   90.00
_cell.angle_gamma   90.00
#
_symmetry.space_group_name_H-M   'P 1'
#
loop_
_entity.id
_entity.type
_entity.pdbx_description
1 polymer ?
#
loop_
_entity_poly.entity_id
_entity_poly.type
_entity_poly.pdbx_seq_one_letter_code
_entity_poly.pdbx_strand_id
1 'polypeptide(L)'
;MFALVPLWWALGAFYLGWSVLAAVLLTLLVARGRVPLPVGTACWLVFLVLVLASATRLDRATAYLTFGLRYGFLVTALVVCVYVYTLVREGAPWERVLRPLGWYWLGIVGLGWLAVFASDFALTTPVEMALPGALADERYLQALTHVRLNEFNPWSRTPIYRTAAPYPYTNNWGTAYALLVPCVLAYLTSVRTGRFRVALWVSLPLSVVPAFLTLNRGMFVGLGAGLLYLALRALVRGNARLIVSIAGLVLLVWIVSLVVPVQEMINARVSTTDTNVDRLDLYLRTWQAVQQSPLLGYGAPKSVDTTLAAEPLGTQGLIWQILYSHGIPALVVFLGWLVLVARRLAAAVSPAGHWLSTVPVIALVVIPVYAYIDPNLSIIFFAVGAGLAAVAGPVNRASLGPSSLARPAPLTPWRTRSVGRAAVPRAATGVASVPLRTAVRSVVRRVTGTAEQTPASDPTSAFPSPSAPAEDAPGSSGPASASRPGTGASPGGGAK
;
A
#
# COMPACT_ATOMS: atom_id res chain seq x y z
N MET A 1 -12.39 6.19 -11.60
CA MET A 1 -12.11 5.53 -10.33
C MET A 1 -12.13 6.53 -9.17
N PHE A 2 -11.19 7.46 -9.07
CA PHE A 2 -11.13 8.39 -7.93
C PHE A 2 -12.37 9.26 -7.72
N ALA A 3 -13.02 9.73 -8.79
CA ALA A 3 -14.14 10.68 -8.68
C ALA A 3 -15.52 10.05 -8.46
N LEU A 4 -15.70 8.77 -8.77
CA LEU A 4 -16.99 8.09 -8.75
C LEU A 4 -16.94 6.85 -7.83
N VAL A 5 -16.27 6.99 -6.68
CA VAL A 5 -16.10 5.89 -5.72
C VAL A 5 -17.43 5.23 -5.34
N PRO A 6 -18.50 5.98 -4.97
CA PRO A 6 -19.77 5.37 -4.61
C PRO A 6 -20.41 4.57 -5.77
N LEU A 7 -20.25 5.05 -7.01
CA LEU A 7 -20.79 4.35 -8.20
C LEU A 7 -20.03 3.04 -8.45
N TRP A 8 -18.69 3.09 -8.45
CA TRP A 8 -17.87 1.88 -8.64
C TRP A 8 -18.11 0.85 -7.54
N TRP A 9 -18.30 1.33 -6.29
CA TRP A 9 -18.65 0.49 -5.17
C TRP A 9 -20.03 -0.18 -5.37
N ALA A 10 -21.06 0.58 -5.70
CA ALA A 10 -22.41 0.04 -5.92
C ALA A 10 -22.48 -0.95 -7.09
N LEU A 11 -21.61 -0.81 -8.09
CA LEU A 11 -21.49 -1.76 -9.22
C LEU A 11 -20.70 -3.02 -8.84
N GLY A 12 -19.96 -3.07 -7.71
CA GLY A 12 -19.02 -4.13 -7.37
C GLY A 12 -17.71 -4.07 -8.14
N ALA A 13 -17.50 -3.02 -8.93
CA ALA A 13 -16.34 -2.84 -9.80
C ALA A 13 -15.21 -2.03 -9.13
N PHE A 14 -15.35 -1.67 -7.85
CA PHE A 14 -14.42 -0.78 -7.15
C PHE A 14 -12.99 -1.31 -7.17
N TYR A 15 -12.78 -2.60 -7.00
CA TYR A 15 -11.46 -3.21 -7.04
C TYR A 15 -10.99 -3.54 -8.46
N LEU A 16 -11.83 -4.18 -9.25
CA LEU A 16 -11.50 -4.60 -10.61
C LEU A 16 -11.21 -3.41 -11.54
N GLY A 17 -11.92 -2.31 -11.33
CA GLY A 17 -11.76 -1.09 -12.12
C GLY A 17 -10.38 -0.42 -12.02
N TRP A 18 -9.60 -0.68 -10.97
CA TRP A 18 -8.25 -0.13 -10.85
C TRP A 18 -7.30 -0.72 -11.87
N SER A 19 -7.36 -2.02 -12.12
CA SER A 19 -6.55 -2.67 -13.15
C SER A 19 -6.91 -2.18 -14.55
N VAL A 20 -8.20 -1.95 -14.83
CA VAL A 20 -8.66 -1.34 -16.09
C VAL A 20 -8.13 0.09 -16.23
N LEU A 21 -8.23 0.89 -15.17
CA LEU A 21 -7.63 2.24 -15.15
C LEU A 21 -6.14 2.19 -15.44
N ALA A 22 -5.41 1.26 -14.81
CA ALA A 22 -3.98 1.12 -15.03
C ALA A 22 -3.65 0.77 -16.48
N ALA A 23 -4.42 -0.10 -17.12
CA ALA A 23 -4.24 -0.42 -18.54
C ALA A 23 -4.40 0.82 -19.42
N VAL A 24 -5.43 1.65 -19.16
CA VAL A 24 -5.64 2.92 -19.86
C VAL A 24 -4.47 3.90 -19.62
N LEU A 25 -4.05 4.08 -18.36
CA LEU A 25 -2.93 4.96 -18.03
C LEU A 25 -1.61 4.48 -18.65
N LEU A 26 -1.38 3.17 -18.67
CA LEU A 26 -0.20 2.57 -19.30
C LEU A 26 -0.21 2.82 -20.80
N THR A 27 -1.35 2.65 -21.48
CA THR A 27 -1.49 2.97 -22.91
C THR A 27 -1.16 4.43 -23.18
N LEU A 28 -1.66 5.36 -22.35
CA LEU A 28 -1.35 6.79 -22.45
C LEU A 28 0.14 7.08 -22.22
N LEU A 29 0.80 6.39 -21.29
CA LEU A 29 2.23 6.51 -21.04
C LEU A 29 3.05 6.00 -22.23
N VAL A 30 2.68 4.84 -22.78
CA VAL A 30 3.35 4.25 -23.97
C VAL A 30 3.19 5.15 -25.19
N ALA A 31 2.00 5.73 -25.40
CA ALA A 31 1.73 6.65 -26.50
C ALA A 31 2.56 7.95 -26.43
N ARG A 32 3.02 8.36 -25.24
CA ARG A 32 3.92 9.50 -25.05
C ARG A 32 5.37 9.23 -25.47
N GLY A 33 5.76 7.97 -25.60
CA GLY A 33 7.08 7.52 -26.06
C GLY A 33 8.20 7.67 -25.03
N ARG A 34 8.42 8.88 -24.49
CA ARG A 34 9.43 9.16 -23.44
C ARG A 34 8.75 9.49 -22.13
N VAL A 35 8.99 8.68 -21.11
CA VAL A 35 8.38 8.82 -19.79
C VAL A 35 9.48 8.91 -18.74
N PRO A 36 9.53 10.01 -17.96
CA PRO A 36 10.46 10.10 -16.84
C PRO A 36 10.04 9.12 -15.74
N LEU A 37 10.99 8.34 -15.26
CA LEU A 37 10.74 7.38 -14.19
C LEU A 37 11.11 7.98 -12.83
N PRO A 38 10.24 7.85 -11.81
CA PRO A 38 10.55 8.29 -10.46
C PRO A 38 11.64 7.44 -9.82
N VAL A 39 12.36 8.03 -8.86
CA VAL A 39 13.35 7.29 -8.05
C VAL A 39 12.66 6.13 -7.33
N GLY A 40 13.32 4.97 -7.31
CA GLY A 40 12.78 3.75 -6.70
C GLY A 40 12.02 2.84 -7.68
N THR A 41 11.78 3.26 -8.93
CA THR A 41 11.10 2.42 -9.93
C THR A 41 11.83 1.08 -10.14
N ALA A 42 13.16 1.08 -10.24
CA ALA A 42 13.92 -0.15 -10.40
C ALA A 42 13.76 -1.10 -9.19
N CYS A 43 13.78 -0.55 -7.98
CA CYS A 43 13.56 -1.29 -6.75
C CYS A 43 12.16 -1.97 -6.76
N TRP A 44 11.12 -1.22 -7.18
CA TRP A 44 9.78 -1.77 -7.30
C TRP A 44 9.66 -2.85 -8.39
N LEU A 45 10.35 -2.69 -9.51
CA LEU A 45 10.40 -3.72 -10.55
C LEU A 45 11.08 -5.01 -10.05
N VAL A 46 12.14 -4.91 -9.26
CA VAL A 46 12.77 -6.06 -8.60
C VAL A 46 11.77 -6.74 -7.65
N PHE A 47 11.03 -5.95 -6.87
CA PHE A 47 9.96 -6.48 -6.01
C PHE A 47 8.90 -7.24 -6.84
N LEU A 48 8.42 -6.67 -7.95
CA LEU A 48 7.46 -7.34 -8.84
C LEU A 48 7.99 -8.66 -9.41
N VAL A 49 9.27 -8.72 -9.76
CA VAL A 49 9.91 -9.97 -10.22
C VAL A 49 9.94 -11.02 -9.12
N LEU A 50 10.28 -10.64 -7.88
CA LEU A 50 10.27 -11.57 -6.74
C LEU A 50 8.86 -12.06 -6.42
N VAL A 51 7.86 -11.17 -6.47
CA VAL A 51 6.45 -11.55 -6.32
C VAL A 51 6.05 -12.53 -7.42
N LEU A 52 6.39 -12.25 -8.69
CA LEU A 52 6.08 -13.15 -9.82
C LEU A 52 6.76 -14.53 -9.66
N ALA A 53 8.01 -14.55 -9.20
CA ALA A 53 8.71 -15.80 -8.93
C ALA A 53 8.01 -16.65 -7.85
N SER A 54 7.37 -16.03 -6.87
CA SER A 54 6.61 -16.77 -5.84
C SER A 54 5.36 -17.48 -6.37
N ALA A 55 4.87 -17.13 -7.58
CA ALA A 55 3.76 -17.83 -8.24
C ALA A 55 4.06 -19.30 -8.48
N THR A 56 5.35 -19.68 -8.61
CA THR A 56 5.78 -21.09 -8.76
C THR A 56 5.47 -21.96 -7.54
N ARG A 57 5.07 -21.34 -6.42
CA ARG A 57 4.73 -22.02 -5.16
C ARG A 57 3.22 -22.23 -4.98
N LEU A 58 2.41 -21.81 -5.96
CA LEU A 58 0.96 -21.99 -5.95
C LEU A 58 0.61 -23.43 -6.37
N ASP A 59 -0.33 -24.02 -5.66
CA ASP A 59 -0.74 -25.43 -5.78
C ASP A 59 -2.11 -25.63 -6.44
N ARG A 60 -2.92 -24.54 -6.61
CA ARG A 60 -4.29 -24.61 -7.12
C ARG A 60 -4.53 -23.63 -8.26
N ALA A 61 -5.32 -24.03 -9.27
CA ALA A 61 -5.66 -23.18 -10.41
C ALA A 61 -6.38 -21.87 -9.98
N THR A 62 -7.29 -21.93 -9.00
CA THR A 62 -7.98 -20.75 -8.46
C THR A 62 -7.04 -19.79 -7.75
N ALA A 63 -5.94 -20.31 -7.15
CA ALA A 63 -4.94 -19.47 -6.50
C ALA A 63 -4.16 -18.60 -7.50
N TYR A 64 -3.94 -19.08 -8.75
CA TYR A 64 -3.31 -18.27 -9.79
C TYR A 64 -4.17 -17.08 -10.21
N LEU A 65 -5.49 -17.21 -10.20
CA LEU A 65 -6.40 -16.12 -10.53
C LEU A 65 -6.35 -15.03 -9.46
N THR A 66 -6.48 -15.40 -8.19
CA THR A 66 -6.40 -14.45 -7.07
C THR A 66 -5.01 -13.84 -6.93
N PHE A 67 -3.96 -14.61 -7.23
CA PHE A 67 -2.59 -14.11 -7.35
C PHE A 67 -2.47 -13.08 -8.47
N GLY A 68 -2.98 -13.39 -9.67
CA GLY A 68 -2.95 -12.50 -10.83
C GLY A 68 -3.66 -11.17 -10.54
N LEU A 69 -4.79 -11.21 -9.85
CA LEU A 69 -5.51 -10.01 -9.41
C LEU A 69 -4.66 -9.16 -8.45
N ARG A 70 -4.06 -9.77 -7.42
CA ARG A 70 -3.17 -9.08 -6.47
C ARG A 70 -1.92 -8.53 -7.15
N TYR A 71 -1.32 -9.30 -8.05
CA TYR A 71 -0.19 -8.84 -8.86
C TYR A 71 -0.57 -7.64 -9.74
N GLY A 72 -1.76 -7.69 -10.35
CA GLY A 72 -2.33 -6.58 -11.10
C GLY A 72 -2.43 -5.30 -10.25
N PHE A 73 -2.79 -5.41 -8.99
CA PHE A 73 -2.83 -4.27 -8.06
C PHE A 73 -1.44 -3.66 -7.80
N LEU A 74 -0.40 -4.48 -7.67
CA LEU A 74 0.97 -4.01 -7.50
C LEU A 74 1.48 -3.28 -8.76
N VAL A 75 1.12 -3.78 -9.94
CA VAL A 75 1.43 -3.13 -11.23
C VAL A 75 0.64 -1.83 -11.37
N THR A 76 -0.65 -1.83 -11.00
CA THR A 76 -1.51 -0.64 -11.00
C THR A 76 -0.89 0.49 -10.19
N ALA A 77 -0.43 0.20 -8.98
CA ALA A 77 0.20 1.20 -8.11
C ALA A 77 1.41 1.86 -8.80
N LEU A 78 2.29 1.07 -9.43
CA LEU A 78 3.43 1.60 -10.18
C LEU A 78 2.99 2.50 -11.35
N VAL A 79 2.01 2.04 -12.13
CA VAL A 79 1.50 2.79 -13.30
C VAL A 79 0.92 4.13 -12.86
N VAL A 80 0.13 4.15 -11.78
CA VAL A 80 -0.42 5.39 -11.19
C VAL A 80 0.71 6.32 -10.76
N CYS A 81 1.73 5.81 -10.06
CA CYS A 81 2.89 6.59 -9.63
C CYS A 81 3.60 7.26 -10.81
N VAL A 82 3.95 6.48 -11.84
CA VAL A 82 4.66 6.97 -13.02
C VAL A 82 3.83 7.98 -13.79
N TYR A 83 2.52 7.75 -13.93
CA TYR A 83 1.62 8.66 -14.62
C TYR A 83 1.53 10.01 -13.90
N VAL A 84 1.29 9.99 -12.58
CA VAL A 84 1.19 11.21 -11.76
C VAL A 84 2.53 11.95 -11.72
N TYR A 85 3.63 11.22 -11.56
CA TYR A 85 4.98 11.78 -11.62
C TYR A 85 5.20 12.52 -12.93
N THR A 86 4.84 11.91 -14.05
CA THR A 86 4.97 12.52 -15.39
C THR A 86 4.12 13.78 -15.52
N LEU A 87 2.85 13.75 -15.08
CA LEU A 87 1.96 14.93 -15.14
C LEU A 87 2.54 16.13 -14.38
N VAL A 88 3.03 15.92 -13.17
CA VAL A 88 3.60 17.00 -12.35
C VAL A 88 4.89 17.50 -12.96
N ARG A 89 5.74 16.63 -13.49
CA ARG A 89 6.99 16.99 -14.18
C ARG A 89 6.74 17.79 -15.46
N GLU A 90 5.61 17.56 -16.13
CA GLU A 90 5.15 18.33 -17.30
C GLU A 90 4.53 19.68 -16.92
N GLY A 91 4.44 20.01 -15.64
CA GLY A 91 3.94 21.29 -15.14
C GLY A 91 2.41 21.33 -14.95
N ALA A 92 1.75 20.20 -14.82
CA ALA A 92 0.32 20.17 -14.48
C ALA A 92 0.05 20.92 -13.16
N PRO A 93 -0.99 21.77 -13.07
CA PRO A 93 -1.29 22.51 -11.86
C PRO A 93 -1.72 21.57 -10.73
N TRP A 94 -1.31 21.88 -9.50
CA TRP A 94 -1.60 21.07 -8.31
C TRP A 94 -3.10 20.81 -8.11
N GLU A 95 -3.96 21.77 -8.48
CA GLU A 95 -5.39 21.59 -8.44
C GLU A 95 -5.84 20.38 -9.28
N ARG A 96 -5.35 20.29 -10.52
CA ARG A 96 -5.70 19.20 -11.43
C ARG A 96 -5.14 17.87 -10.95
N VAL A 97 -3.91 17.87 -10.41
CA VAL A 97 -3.23 16.66 -9.94
C VAL A 97 -3.88 16.11 -8.69
N LEU A 98 -4.17 16.94 -7.68
CA LEU A 98 -4.67 16.47 -6.38
C LEU A 98 -6.20 16.34 -6.30
N ARG A 99 -6.94 16.95 -7.23
CA ARG A 99 -8.40 16.89 -7.28
C ARG A 99 -8.98 15.47 -7.29
N PRO A 100 -8.40 14.48 -7.98
CA PRO A 100 -8.85 13.09 -7.91
C PRO A 100 -8.83 12.53 -6.48
N LEU A 101 -7.77 12.77 -5.70
CA LEU A 101 -7.70 12.34 -4.30
C LEU A 101 -8.72 13.05 -3.43
N GLY A 102 -9.02 14.32 -3.72
CA GLY A 102 -10.09 15.06 -3.05
C GLY A 102 -11.48 14.47 -3.32
N TRP A 103 -11.77 14.05 -4.54
CA TRP A 103 -13.01 13.33 -4.87
C TRP A 103 -13.08 11.98 -4.17
N TYR A 104 -11.97 11.26 -4.13
CA TYR A 104 -11.88 10.00 -3.42
C TYR A 104 -12.18 10.16 -1.93
N TRP A 105 -11.61 11.19 -1.31
CA TRP A 105 -11.90 11.59 0.07
C TRP A 105 -13.38 11.86 0.29
N LEU A 106 -14.02 12.70 -0.55
CA LEU A 106 -15.44 12.97 -0.44
C LEU A 106 -16.29 11.71 -0.59
N GLY A 107 -15.86 10.78 -1.45
CA GLY A 107 -16.51 9.48 -1.62
C GLY A 107 -16.47 8.61 -0.36
N ILE A 108 -15.30 8.49 0.29
CA ILE A 108 -15.19 7.67 1.51
C ILE A 108 -15.92 8.32 2.70
N VAL A 109 -15.87 9.65 2.81
CA VAL A 109 -16.60 10.38 3.87
C VAL A 109 -18.11 10.27 3.65
N GLY A 110 -18.59 10.43 2.41
CA GLY A 110 -20.00 10.29 2.07
C GLY A 110 -20.54 8.88 2.34
N LEU A 111 -19.82 7.84 1.91
CA LEU A 111 -20.15 6.44 2.23
C LEU A 111 -20.04 6.16 3.74
N GLY A 112 -19.10 6.81 4.43
CA GLY A 112 -18.98 6.72 5.88
C GLY A 112 -20.22 7.26 6.60
N TRP A 113 -20.78 8.38 6.16
CA TRP A 113 -22.03 8.90 6.69
C TRP A 113 -23.23 8.02 6.32
N LEU A 114 -23.25 7.48 5.10
CA LEU A 114 -24.28 6.53 4.71
C LEU A 114 -24.27 5.29 5.61
N ALA A 115 -23.09 4.82 6.00
CA ALA A 115 -22.90 3.71 6.94
C ALA A 115 -23.44 4.02 8.35
N VAL A 116 -23.42 5.29 8.78
CA VAL A 116 -24.01 5.72 10.05
C VAL A 116 -25.53 5.66 10.01
N PHE A 117 -26.14 6.04 8.88
CA PHE A 117 -27.59 6.10 8.74
C PHE A 117 -28.25 4.78 8.32
N ALA A 118 -27.51 3.89 7.66
CA ALA A 118 -28.00 2.62 7.13
C ALA A 118 -27.05 1.49 7.50
N SER A 119 -27.01 1.15 8.81
CA SER A 119 -26.01 0.20 9.37
C SER A 119 -26.03 -1.17 8.72
N ASP A 120 -27.21 -1.71 8.40
CA ASP A 120 -27.42 -3.08 7.91
C ASP A 120 -27.41 -3.20 6.39
N PHE A 121 -27.18 -2.08 5.69
CA PHE A 121 -27.24 -2.07 4.24
C PHE A 121 -26.15 -2.96 3.62
N ALA A 122 -26.60 -3.91 2.79
CA ALA A 122 -25.78 -4.75 1.94
C ALA A 122 -26.42 -4.81 0.54
N LEU A 123 -25.62 -4.96 -0.49
CA LEU A 123 -26.09 -4.99 -1.87
C LEU A 123 -25.36 -6.09 -2.65
N THR A 124 -26.14 -6.99 -3.27
CA THR A 124 -25.64 -7.89 -4.31
C THR A 124 -25.42 -7.08 -5.59
N THR A 125 -24.18 -6.97 -6.01
CA THR A 125 -23.79 -6.05 -7.08
C THR A 125 -23.93 -6.69 -8.46
N PRO A 126 -24.04 -5.87 -9.54
CA PRO A 126 -24.04 -6.40 -10.91
C PRO A 126 -22.81 -7.23 -11.26
N VAL A 127 -21.63 -6.86 -10.75
CA VAL A 127 -20.40 -7.64 -10.96
C VAL A 127 -20.48 -8.99 -10.24
N GLU A 128 -20.99 -9.03 -9.00
CA GLU A 128 -21.19 -10.26 -8.26
C GLU A 128 -22.14 -11.22 -9.01
N MET A 129 -23.25 -10.70 -9.53
CA MET A 129 -24.21 -11.50 -10.32
C MET A 129 -23.63 -12.01 -11.65
N ALA A 130 -22.63 -11.32 -12.20
CA ALA A 130 -21.96 -11.70 -13.45
C ALA A 130 -20.81 -12.68 -13.25
N LEU A 131 -20.39 -12.97 -12.00
CA LEU A 131 -19.30 -13.90 -11.74
C LEU A 131 -19.70 -15.34 -12.08
N PRO A 132 -18.84 -16.10 -12.79
CA PRO A 132 -19.04 -17.53 -12.98
C PRO A 132 -19.06 -18.27 -11.63
N GLY A 133 -19.87 -19.34 -11.50
CA GLY A 133 -20.08 -20.04 -10.23
C GLY A 133 -18.80 -20.44 -9.48
N ALA A 134 -17.80 -20.97 -10.20
CA ALA A 134 -16.49 -21.30 -9.61
C ALA A 134 -15.74 -20.13 -8.99
N LEU A 135 -16.02 -18.90 -9.43
CA LEU A 135 -15.44 -17.66 -8.90
C LEU A 135 -16.35 -17.03 -7.84
N ALA A 136 -17.65 -17.24 -7.93
CA ALA A 136 -18.61 -16.74 -6.95
C ALA A 136 -18.39 -17.37 -5.57
N ASP A 137 -17.88 -18.61 -5.51
CA ASP A 137 -17.58 -19.34 -4.26
C ASP A 137 -16.25 -18.92 -3.63
N GLU A 138 -15.41 -18.14 -4.33
CA GLU A 138 -14.11 -17.70 -3.82
C GLU A 138 -14.30 -16.55 -2.82
N ARG A 139 -14.03 -16.80 -1.53
CA ARG A 139 -14.24 -15.86 -0.43
C ARG A 139 -13.58 -14.50 -0.64
N TYR A 140 -12.40 -14.48 -1.28
CA TYR A 140 -11.71 -13.22 -1.55
C TYR A 140 -12.47 -12.37 -2.58
N LEU A 141 -12.97 -12.98 -3.65
CA LEU A 141 -13.77 -12.28 -4.67
C LEU A 141 -15.12 -11.84 -4.11
N GLN A 142 -15.78 -12.68 -3.30
CA GLN A 142 -17.01 -12.29 -2.60
C GLN A 142 -16.79 -11.04 -1.74
N ALA A 143 -15.71 -11.00 -0.95
CA ALA A 143 -15.40 -9.84 -0.12
C ALA A 143 -15.17 -8.54 -0.94
N LEU A 144 -14.75 -8.66 -2.20
CA LEU A 144 -14.51 -7.52 -3.08
C LEU A 144 -15.76 -7.08 -3.87
N THR A 145 -16.71 -7.98 -4.13
CA THR A 145 -17.87 -7.75 -5.01
C THR A 145 -19.18 -7.65 -4.27
N HIS A 146 -19.37 -8.39 -3.17
CA HIS A 146 -20.53 -8.24 -2.28
C HIS A 146 -20.31 -7.04 -1.36
N VAL A 147 -21.03 -5.94 -1.61
CA VAL A 147 -20.75 -4.69 -0.91
C VAL A 147 -21.64 -4.49 0.30
N ARG A 148 -21.03 -3.99 1.38
CA ARG A 148 -21.68 -3.62 2.64
C ARG A 148 -21.19 -2.25 3.08
N LEU A 149 -22.02 -1.50 3.78
CA LEU A 149 -21.61 -0.22 4.34
C LEU A 149 -20.75 -0.39 5.59
N ASN A 150 -21.06 -1.39 6.39
CA ASN A 150 -20.37 -1.68 7.65
C ASN A 150 -19.78 -3.09 7.65
N GLU A 151 -18.65 -3.24 8.34
CA GLU A 151 -18.14 -4.53 8.76
C GLU A 151 -18.90 -4.97 10.01
N PHE A 152 -19.50 -6.15 9.95
CA PHE A 152 -20.22 -6.77 11.05
C PHE A 152 -19.39 -7.89 11.66
N ASN A 153 -19.23 -7.88 12.98
CA ASN A 153 -18.63 -8.99 13.71
C ASN A 153 -19.70 -9.79 14.42
N PRO A 154 -20.10 -10.96 13.87
CA PRO A 154 -21.15 -11.80 14.46
C PRO A 154 -20.74 -12.44 15.79
N TRP A 155 -19.44 -12.50 16.09
CA TRP A 155 -18.90 -13.12 17.31
C TRP A 155 -18.91 -12.17 18.53
N SER A 156 -19.31 -10.92 18.35
CA SER A 156 -19.48 -9.98 19.46
C SER A 156 -20.82 -10.22 20.14
N ARG A 157 -20.83 -10.20 21.48
CA ARG A 157 -22.08 -10.32 22.28
C ARG A 157 -23.11 -9.26 21.94
N THR A 158 -22.65 -8.09 21.48
CA THR A 158 -23.47 -7.02 20.93
C THR A 158 -23.03 -6.76 19.50
N PRO A 159 -23.97 -6.64 18.54
CA PRO A 159 -23.59 -6.32 17.15
C PRO A 159 -22.91 -4.96 17.10
N ILE A 160 -21.64 -4.95 16.71
CA ILE A 160 -20.89 -3.71 16.54
C ILE A 160 -20.71 -3.48 15.04
N TYR A 161 -21.40 -2.46 14.54
CA TYR A 161 -21.26 -1.99 13.16
C TYR A 161 -20.10 -1.02 13.05
N ARG A 162 -19.17 -1.29 12.15
CA ARG A 162 -17.96 -0.49 11.95
C ARG A 162 -17.90 -0.03 10.51
N THR A 163 -17.84 1.28 10.28
CA THR A 163 -17.75 1.86 8.93
C THR A 163 -16.64 1.19 8.10
N ALA A 164 -17.00 0.67 6.93
CA ALA A 164 -16.09 -0.04 6.03
C ALA A 164 -16.15 0.44 4.59
N ALA A 165 -17.33 0.79 4.05
CA ALA A 165 -17.49 1.17 2.65
C ALA A 165 -16.61 2.37 2.22
N PRO A 166 -15.98 2.30 1.05
CA PRO A 166 -16.13 1.33 -0.05
C PRO A 166 -15.28 0.06 0.08
N TYR A 167 -14.65 -0.17 1.21
CA TYR A 167 -13.76 -1.30 1.49
C TYR A 167 -14.53 -2.46 2.12
N PRO A 168 -14.02 -3.70 2.00
CA PRO A 168 -14.62 -4.86 2.67
C PRO A 168 -14.36 -4.85 4.18
N TYR A 169 -13.29 -4.16 4.62
CA TYR A 169 -12.88 -4.15 6.03
C TYR A 169 -12.68 -2.74 6.54
N THR A 170 -13.09 -2.48 7.77
CA THR A 170 -12.89 -1.21 8.47
C THR A 170 -11.44 -0.77 8.55
N ASN A 171 -10.52 -1.73 8.69
CA ASN A 171 -9.09 -1.44 8.76
C ASN A 171 -8.57 -0.78 7.47
N ASN A 172 -9.11 -1.16 6.32
CA ASN A 172 -8.75 -0.54 5.03
C ASN A 172 -9.35 0.86 4.89
N TRP A 173 -10.56 1.07 5.40
CA TRP A 173 -11.17 2.41 5.45
C TRP A 173 -10.33 3.37 6.30
N GLY A 174 -9.97 2.94 7.53
CA GLY A 174 -9.12 3.76 8.40
C GLY A 174 -7.74 4.04 7.82
N THR A 175 -7.14 3.05 7.14
CA THR A 175 -5.88 3.24 6.42
C THR A 175 -6.03 4.27 5.30
N ALA A 176 -7.07 4.16 4.46
CA ALA A 176 -7.35 5.13 3.41
C ALA A 176 -7.55 6.53 3.98
N TYR A 177 -8.31 6.65 5.06
CA TYR A 177 -8.52 7.91 5.76
C TYR A 177 -7.20 8.54 6.19
N ALA A 178 -6.33 7.78 6.89
CA ALA A 178 -5.04 8.26 7.34
C ALA A 178 -4.11 8.71 6.19
N LEU A 179 -4.15 8.03 5.05
CA LEU A 179 -3.36 8.37 3.87
C LEU A 179 -3.94 9.56 3.08
N LEU A 180 -5.27 9.72 3.06
CA LEU A 180 -5.93 10.80 2.30
C LEU A 180 -5.95 12.13 3.04
N VAL A 181 -5.99 12.16 4.38
CA VAL A 181 -5.93 13.41 5.15
C VAL A 181 -4.77 14.30 4.70
N PRO A 182 -3.51 13.84 4.65
CA PRO A 182 -2.41 14.69 4.16
C PRO A 182 -2.56 15.05 2.67
N CYS A 183 -3.17 14.20 1.84
CA CYS A 183 -3.42 14.53 0.45
C CYS A 183 -4.45 15.67 0.29
N VAL A 184 -5.51 15.67 1.10
CA VAL A 184 -6.49 16.76 1.17
C VAL A 184 -5.82 18.04 1.67
N LEU A 185 -4.99 17.96 2.70
CA LEU A 185 -4.27 19.12 3.23
C LEU A 185 -3.25 19.66 2.20
N ALA A 186 -2.62 18.77 1.40
CA ALA A 186 -1.79 19.19 0.25
C ALA A 186 -2.61 19.97 -0.79
N TYR A 187 -3.83 19.54 -1.10
CA TYR A 187 -4.74 20.27 -1.97
C TYR A 187 -5.10 21.65 -1.38
N LEU A 188 -5.54 21.67 -0.13
CA LEU A 188 -6.01 22.89 0.55
C LEU A 188 -4.93 23.96 0.73
N THR A 189 -3.66 23.54 0.85
CA THR A 189 -2.51 24.44 0.93
C THR A 189 -2.03 24.94 -0.43
N SER A 190 -2.36 24.23 -1.51
CA SER A 190 -1.95 24.55 -2.87
C SER A 190 -2.98 25.35 -3.66
N VAL A 191 -4.27 25.15 -3.34
CA VAL A 191 -5.39 25.80 -4.03
C VAL A 191 -6.07 26.77 -3.06
N ARG A 192 -6.11 28.06 -3.45
CA ARG A 192 -6.55 29.13 -2.55
C ARG A 192 -8.05 29.43 -2.62
N THR A 193 -8.72 29.12 -3.72
CA THR A 193 -10.13 29.46 -3.97
C THR A 193 -10.88 28.30 -4.64
N GLY A 194 -12.20 28.40 -4.69
CA GLY A 194 -13.05 27.47 -5.42
C GLY A 194 -14.02 26.67 -4.52
N ARG A 195 -15.18 26.29 -5.07
CA ARG A 195 -16.24 25.54 -4.35
C ARG A 195 -15.75 24.17 -3.86
N PHE A 196 -14.89 23.51 -4.66
CA PHE A 196 -14.34 22.21 -4.29
C PHE A 196 -13.43 22.31 -3.05
N ARG A 197 -12.66 23.40 -2.90
CA ARG A 197 -11.88 23.67 -1.69
C ARG A 197 -12.77 23.83 -0.47
N VAL A 198 -13.89 24.54 -0.61
CA VAL A 198 -14.87 24.71 0.50
C VAL A 198 -15.46 23.35 0.89
N ALA A 199 -15.85 22.51 -0.08
CA ALA A 199 -16.35 21.17 0.18
C ALA A 199 -15.34 20.31 0.96
N LEU A 200 -14.05 20.36 0.61
CA LEU A 200 -13.00 19.65 1.34
C LEU A 200 -12.81 20.21 2.77
N TRP A 201 -12.86 21.54 2.95
CA TRP A 201 -12.76 22.14 4.27
C TRP A 201 -13.92 21.72 5.19
N VAL A 202 -15.14 21.70 4.67
CA VAL A 202 -16.34 21.28 5.42
C VAL A 202 -16.31 19.78 5.70
N SER A 203 -15.84 18.98 4.75
CA SER A 203 -15.79 17.53 4.90
C SER A 203 -14.76 17.06 5.94
N LEU A 204 -13.71 17.83 6.24
CA LEU A 204 -12.71 17.46 7.26
C LEU A 204 -13.34 17.28 8.65
N PRO A 205 -14.03 18.29 9.25
CA PRO A 205 -14.68 18.08 10.53
C PRO A 205 -15.82 17.05 10.45
N LEU A 206 -16.59 17.00 9.36
CA LEU A 206 -17.64 16.00 9.17
C LEU A 206 -17.10 14.58 9.10
N SER A 207 -15.87 14.37 8.64
CA SER A 207 -15.25 13.05 8.56
C SER A 207 -14.92 12.44 9.93
N VAL A 208 -14.86 13.24 10.97
CA VAL A 208 -14.47 12.81 12.33
C VAL A 208 -15.44 11.76 12.87
N VAL A 209 -16.75 11.94 12.67
CA VAL A 209 -17.77 11.01 13.16
C VAL A 209 -17.60 9.60 12.55
N PRO A 210 -17.64 9.39 11.24
CA PRO A 210 -17.43 8.06 10.67
C PRO A 210 -16.03 7.49 10.99
N ALA A 211 -14.99 8.35 11.12
CA ALA A 211 -13.66 7.90 11.49
C ALA A 211 -13.62 7.31 12.91
N PHE A 212 -14.26 7.95 13.89
CA PHE A 212 -14.37 7.39 15.25
C PHE A 212 -15.15 6.08 15.28
N LEU A 213 -16.24 5.96 14.52
CA LEU A 213 -17.07 4.76 14.45
C LEU A 213 -16.35 3.56 13.82
N THR A 214 -15.22 3.77 13.13
CA THR A 214 -14.37 2.66 12.71
C THR A 214 -13.74 1.93 13.90
N LEU A 215 -13.58 2.58 15.04
CA LEU A 215 -12.82 2.08 16.20
C LEU A 215 -11.40 1.59 15.82
N ASN A 216 -10.80 2.22 14.82
CA ASN A 216 -9.54 1.80 14.21
C ASN A 216 -8.34 2.51 14.88
N ARG A 217 -7.72 1.87 15.86
CA ARG A 217 -6.57 2.44 16.58
C ARG A 217 -5.37 2.73 15.67
N GLY A 218 -5.09 1.85 14.70
CA GLY A 218 -3.95 2.01 13.81
C GLY A 218 -4.08 3.21 12.87
N MET A 219 -5.31 3.62 12.52
CA MET A 219 -5.57 4.87 11.80
C MET A 219 -5.07 6.08 12.60
N PHE A 220 -5.42 6.17 13.89
CA PHE A 220 -4.99 7.27 14.75
C PHE A 220 -3.48 7.25 15.02
N VAL A 221 -2.90 6.06 15.20
CA VAL A 221 -1.44 5.90 15.32
C VAL A 221 -0.73 6.36 14.05
N GLY A 222 -1.24 5.99 12.87
CA GLY A 222 -0.70 6.44 11.59
C GLY A 222 -0.76 7.96 11.42
N LEU A 223 -1.92 8.58 11.71
CA LEU A 223 -2.08 10.04 11.68
C LEU A 223 -1.17 10.73 12.69
N GLY A 224 -1.09 10.22 13.91
CA GLY A 224 -0.20 10.74 14.95
C GLY A 224 1.27 10.69 14.53
N ALA A 225 1.71 9.59 13.93
CA ALA A 225 3.06 9.46 13.36
C ALA A 225 3.33 10.45 12.23
N GLY A 226 2.36 10.67 11.34
CA GLY A 226 2.45 11.70 10.30
C GLY A 226 2.57 13.11 10.87
N LEU A 227 1.79 13.44 11.89
CA LEU A 227 1.86 14.74 12.58
C LEU A 227 3.18 14.91 13.34
N LEU A 228 3.64 13.87 14.04
CA LEU A 228 4.93 13.87 14.74
C LEU A 228 6.09 14.09 13.76
N TYR A 229 6.07 13.39 12.62
CA TYR A 229 7.05 13.60 11.56
C TYR A 229 7.07 15.06 11.07
N LEU A 230 5.90 15.66 10.84
CA LEU A 230 5.82 17.07 10.44
C LEU A 230 6.29 18.02 11.54
N ALA A 231 5.97 17.74 12.81
CA ALA A 231 6.39 18.52 13.94
C ALA A 231 7.93 18.51 14.09
N LEU A 232 8.54 17.32 14.04
CA LEU A 232 10.00 17.16 14.08
C LEU A 232 10.67 17.89 12.89
N ARG A 233 10.11 17.76 11.71
CA ARG A 233 10.59 18.46 10.52
C ARG A 233 10.46 19.97 10.63
N ALA A 234 9.36 20.47 11.20
CA ALA A 234 9.14 21.89 11.44
C ALA A 234 10.13 22.44 12.49
N LEU A 235 10.39 21.66 13.52
CA LEU A 235 11.36 22.00 14.55
C LEU A 235 12.77 22.15 13.97
N VAL A 236 13.24 21.15 13.22
CA VAL A 236 14.56 21.17 12.55
C VAL A 236 14.70 22.36 11.56
N ARG A 237 13.61 22.79 10.95
CA ARG A 237 13.59 23.90 9.97
C ARG A 237 13.24 25.27 10.56
N GLY A 238 13.03 25.36 11.88
CA GLY A 238 12.66 26.60 12.56
C GLY A 238 11.28 27.16 12.16
N ASN A 239 10.34 26.32 11.70
CA ASN A 239 9.03 26.77 11.25
C ASN A 239 8.03 26.83 12.42
N ALA A 240 8.06 27.91 13.20
CA ALA A 240 7.20 28.12 14.35
C ALA A 240 5.69 28.08 14.00
N ARG A 241 5.28 28.59 12.83
CA ARG A 241 3.85 28.58 12.43
C ARG A 241 3.30 27.18 12.30
N LEU A 242 4.07 26.27 11.70
CA LEU A 242 3.65 24.88 11.56
C LEU A 242 3.60 24.18 12.92
N ILE A 243 4.55 24.46 13.83
CA ILE A 243 4.55 23.91 15.19
C ILE A 243 3.28 24.35 15.94
N VAL A 244 2.96 25.64 15.93
CA VAL A 244 1.75 26.19 16.56
C VAL A 244 0.49 25.58 15.96
N SER A 245 0.43 25.40 14.62
CA SER A 245 -0.72 24.78 13.96
C SER A 245 -0.91 23.31 14.38
N ILE A 246 0.17 22.55 14.49
CA ILE A 246 0.12 21.16 14.95
C ILE A 246 -0.27 21.09 16.43
N ALA A 247 0.29 21.96 17.28
CA ALA A 247 -0.08 22.05 18.70
C ALA A 247 -1.58 22.40 18.86
N GLY A 248 -2.09 23.33 18.07
CA GLY A 248 -3.50 23.68 18.04
C GLY A 248 -4.41 22.53 17.60
N LEU A 249 -3.97 21.73 16.61
CA LEU A 249 -4.71 20.56 16.18
C LEU A 249 -4.72 19.46 17.26
N VAL A 250 -3.58 19.21 17.92
CA VAL A 250 -3.49 18.25 19.01
C VAL A 250 -4.38 18.69 20.20
N LEU A 251 -4.37 19.98 20.54
CA LEU A 251 -5.24 20.54 21.57
C LEU A 251 -6.71 20.37 21.20
N LEU A 252 -7.08 20.64 19.95
CA LEU A 252 -8.47 20.45 19.47
C LEU A 252 -8.90 18.98 19.59
N VAL A 253 -8.07 18.04 19.14
CA VAL A 253 -8.35 16.61 19.29
C VAL A 253 -8.48 16.22 20.76
N TRP A 254 -7.63 16.76 21.62
CA TRP A 254 -7.71 16.52 23.06
C TRP A 254 -9.01 17.06 23.67
N ILE A 255 -9.43 18.29 23.33
CA ILE A 255 -10.71 18.86 23.76
C ILE A 255 -11.89 18.00 23.30
N VAL A 256 -11.89 17.56 22.02
CA VAL A 256 -12.93 16.68 21.48
C VAL A 256 -12.97 15.35 22.22
N SER A 257 -11.81 14.80 22.60
CA SER A 257 -11.74 13.54 23.36
C SER A 257 -12.29 13.63 24.79
N LEU A 258 -12.39 14.85 25.35
CA LEU A 258 -13.04 15.06 26.65
C LEU A 258 -14.57 15.06 26.57
N VAL A 259 -15.12 15.40 25.41
CA VAL A 259 -16.57 15.48 25.18
C VAL A 259 -17.14 14.14 24.72
N VAL A 260 -16.37 13.39 23.92
CA VAL A 260 -16.76 12.07 23.42
C VAL A 260 -16.19 11.01 24.38
N PRO A 261 -17.00 10.06 24.91
CA PRO A 261 -16.52 9.03 25.85
C PRO A 261 -15.72 7.95 25.12
N VAL A 262 -14.63 8.39 24.46
CA VAL A 262 -13.73 7.53 23.65
C VAL A 262 -13.13 6.43 24.49
N GLN A 263 -12.82 6.75 25.77
CA GLN A 263 -12.22 5.81 26.71
C GLN A 263 -13.18 4.64 27.03
N GLU A 264 -14.46 4.95 27.24
CA GLU A 264 -15.48 3.92 27.50
C GLU A 264 -15.71 3.02 26.30
N MET A 265 -15.79 3.62 25.10
CA MET A 265 -15.91 2.86 23.84
C MET A 265 -14.69 1.97 23.57
N ILE A 266 -13.48 2.44 23.91
CA ILE A 266 -12.25 1.65 23.79
C ILE A 266 -12.24 0.52 24.83
N ASN A 267 -12.60 0.82 26.08
CA ASN A 267 -12.62 -0.15 27.18
C ASN A 267 -13.68 -1.25 26.97
N ALA A 268 -14.88 -0.86 26.52
CA ALA A 268 -15.93 -1.81 26.15
C ALA A 268 -15.47 -2.81 25.06
N ARG A 269 -14.61 -2.36 24.14
CA ARG A 269 -14.03 -3.21 23.11
C ARG A 269 -12.88 -4.09 23.62
N VAL A 270 -12.04 -3.57 24.51
CA VAL A 270 -10.89 -4.32 25.07
C VAL A 270 -11.38 -5.48 25.92
N SER A 271 -12.49 -5.28 26.65
CA SER A 271 -13.10 -6.33 27.50
C SER A 271 -13.82 -7.44 26.71
N THR A 272 -14.12 -7.20 25.42
CA THR A 272 -14.88 -8.16 24.58
C THR A 272 -14.03 -8.96 23.60
N THR A 273 -12.76 -8.59 23.37
CA THR A 273 -11.92 -9.28 22.36
C THR A 273 -10.44 -9.22 22.73
N ASP A 274 -9.83 -10.36 23.03
CA ASP A 274 -8.36 -10.51 23.19
C ASP A 274 -7.61 -10.47 21.85
N THR A 275 -7.99 -9.52 21.00
CA THR A 275 -7.48 -9.36 19.62
C THR A 275 -5.95 -9.23 19.55
N ASN A 276 -5.29 -8.89 20.64
CA ASN A 276 -3.83 -8.75 20.67
C ASN A 276 -3.14 -10.10 20.87
N VAL A 277 -3.71 -11.00 21.69
CA VAL A 277 -3.17 -12.35 21.93
C VAL A 277 -3.34 -13.19 20.66
N ASP A 278 -4.52 -13.13 20.04
CA ASP A 278 -4.80 -13.85 18.79
C ASP A 278 -3.85 -13.40 17.65
N ARG A 279 -3.56 -12.11 17.58
CA ARG A 279 -2.61 -11.58 16.56
C ARG A 279 -1.18 -12.01 16.81
N LEU A 280 -0.74 -12.03 18.07
CA LEU A 280 0.61 -12.48 18.39
C LEU A 280 0.82 -13.94 18.01
N ASP A 281 -0.14 -14.80 18.35
CA ASP A 281 -0.11 -16.20 17.96
C ASP A 281 -0.07 -16.36 16.43
N LEU A 282 -0.88 -15.59 15.70
CA LEU A 282 -0.88 -15.59 14.25
C LEU A 282 0.47 -15.12 13.66
N TYR A 283 1.12 -14.13 14.26
CA TYR A 283 2.44 -13.67 13.85
C TYR A 283 3.51 -14.74 14.10
N LEU A 284 3.47 -15.41 15.24
CA LEU A 284 4.40 -16.50 15.57
C LEU A 284 4.24 -17.69 14.61
N ARG A 285 3.01 -18.11 14.34
CA ARG A 285 2.72 -19.18 13.35
C ARG A 285 3.13 -18.78 11.95
N THR A 286 2.88 -17.52 11.56
CA THR A 286 3.33 -17.00 10.26
C THR A 286 4.85 -17.04 10.15
N TRP A 287 5.58 -16.65 11.21
CA TRP A 287 7.03 -16.69 11.24
C TRP A 287 7.58 -18.13 11.13
N GLN A 288 6.99 -19.07 11.88
CA GLN A 288 7.35 -20.50 11.78
C GLN A 288 7.16 -21.04 10.35
N ALA A 289 6.05 -20.69 9.70
CA ALA A 289 5.81 -21.07 8.33
C ALA A 289 6.86 -20.46 7.36
N VAL A 290 7.23 -19.19 7.56
CA VAL A 290 8.25 -18.52 6.74
C VAL A 290 9.61 -19.20 6.80
N GLN A 291 10.00 -19.75 7.96
CA GLN A 291 11.26 -20.48 8.10
C GLN A 291 11.33 -21.71 7.19
N GLN A 292 10.20 -22.29 6.79
CA GLN A 292 10.14 -23.43 5.87
C GLN A 292 10.26 -23.01 4.39
N SER A 293 9.93 -21.75 4.04
CA SER A 293 10.06 -21.20 2.68
C SER A 293 10.53 -19.74 2.69
N PRO A 294 11.79 -19.45 3.13
CA PRO A 294 12.24 -18.09 3.40
C PRO A 294 12.45 -17.24 2.14
N LEU A 295 12.75 -17.85 0.98
CA LEU A 295 13.15 -17.13 -0.23
C LEU A 295 11.94 -16.69 -1.08
N LEU A 296 10.98 -17.58 -1.32
CA LEU A 296 9.85 -17.34 -2.21
C LEU A 296 8.49 -17.33 -1.50
N GLY A 297 8.45 -17.73 -0.22
CA GLY A 297 7.19 -17.89 0.49
C GLY A 297 6.28 -18.96 -0.13
N TYR A 298 4.98 -18.74 -0.04
CA TYR A 298 3.93 -19.67 -0.48
C TYR A 298 3.07 -19.16 -1.65
N GLY A 299 3.43 -18.04 -2.27
CA GLY A 299 2.71 -17.43 -3.39
C GLY A 299 1.48 -16.64 -2.98
N ALA A 300 0.68 -17.13 -2.03
CA ALA A 300 -0.53 -16.50 -1.54
C ALA A 300 -0.77 -16.80 -0.05
N PRO A 301 -1.56 -15.99 0.67
CA PRO A 301 -2.01 -16.36 2.01
C PRO A 301 -2.79 -17.67 1.95
N LYS A 302 -2.48 -18.60 2.84
CA LYS A 302 -3.16 -19.90 2.90
C LYS A 302 -4.30 -19.81 3.89
N SER A 303 -5.52 -20.14 3.47
CA SER A 303 -6.61 -20.39 4.40
C SER A 303 -6.31 -21.70 5.16
N VAL A 304 -6.35 -21.65 6.47
CA VAL A 304 -6.32 -22.85 7.30
C VAL A 304 -7.63 -23.60 7.06
N ASP A 305 -7.55 -24.94 7.02
CA ASP A 305 -8.69 -25.82 6.76
C ASP A 305 -9.95 -25.42 7.51
N THR A 306 -11.05 -25.53 6.81
CA THR A 306 -12.40 -25.00 7.09
C THR A 306 -13.07 -25.51 8.36
N THR A 307 -12.46 -26.39 9.15
CA THR A 307 -13.04 -26.98 10.35
C THR A 307 -12.74 -26.24 11.65
N LEU A 308 -11.73 -25.36 11.64
CA LEU A 308 -11.37 -24.49 12.76
C LEU A 308 -11.43 -23.04 12.28
N ALA A 309 -12.14 -22.19 13.00
CA ALA A 309 -12.31 -20.74 12.74
C ALA A 309 -10.99 -19.92 12.85
N ALA A 310 -9.89 -20.48 12.40
CA ALA A 310 -8.58 -19.84 12.46
C ALA A 310 -8.39 -18.90 11.25
N GLU A 311 -7.97 -17.67 11.52
CA GLU A 311 -7.62 -16.70 10.48
C GLU A 311 -6.48 -17.24 9.59
N PRO A 312 -6.54 -17.02 8.26
CA PRO A 312 -5.50 -17.50 7.35
C PRO A 312 -4.16 -16.82 7.65
N LEU A 313 -3.06 -17.60 7.62
CA LEU A 313 -1.70 -17.11 7.86
C LEU A 313 -1.31 -16.01 6.87
N GLY A 314 -0.60 -14.98 7.34
CA GLY A 314 -0.14 -13.87 6.51
C GLY A 314 -1.21 -12.82 6.18
N THR A 315 -2.34 -12.76 6.89
CA THR A 315 -3.41 -11.80 6.59
C THR A 315 -3.38 -10.54 7.45
N GLN A 316 -2.78 -10.58 8.62
CA GLN A 316 -2.80 -9.50 9.62
C GLN A 316 -1.59 -8.56 9.49
N GLY A 317 -1.61 -7.70 8.49
CA GLY A 317 -0.56 -6.73 8.19
C GLY A 317 0.20 -7.05 6.90
N LEU A 318 0.55 -6.01 6.15
CA LEU A 318 1.19 -6.19 4.84
C LEU A 318 2.61 -6.77 4.97
N ILE A 319 3.32 -6.47 6.05
CA ILE A 319 4.63 -7.10 6.34
C ILE A 319 4.48 -8.62 6.37
N TRP A 320 3.52 -9.11 7.13
CA TRP A 320 3.27 -10.53 7.30
C TRP A 320 2.75 -11.18 6.01
N GLN A 321 1.92 -10.43 5.26
CA GLN A 321 1.41 -10.89 3.98
C GLN A 321 2.52 -11.05 2.93
N ILE A 322 3.42 -10.06 2.81
CA ILE A 322 4.55 -10.14 1.87
C ILE A 322 5.53 -11.23 2.32
N LEU A 323 5.83 -11.30 3.62
CA LEU A 323 6.77 -12.26 4.19
C LEU A 323 6.30 -13.70 3.96
N TYR A 324 5.04 -13.99 4.24
CA TYR A 324 4.44 -15.30 4.04
C TYR A 324 4.32 -15.66 2.56
N SER A 325 3.78 -14.74 1.76
CA SER A 325 3.47 -15.03 0.36
C SER A 325 4.67 -14.99 -0.56
N HIS A 326 5.66 -14.11 -0.29
CA HIS A 326 6.74 -13.80 -1.24
C HIS A 326 8.15 -13.90 -0.65
N GLY A 327 8.26 -14.24 0.64
CA GLY A 327 9.53 -14.46 1.33
C GLY A 327 10.26 -13.20 1.79
N ILE A 328 11.40 -13.42 2.45
CA ILE A 328 12.24 -12.38 3.06
C ILE A 328 12.82 -11.41 2.01
N PRO A 329 13.36 -11.86 0.84
CA PRO A 329 13.91 -10.96 -0.15
C PRO A 329 12.88 -9.94 -0.67
N ALA A 330 11.64 -10.37 -0.92
CA ALA A 330 10.57 -9.50 -1.37
C ALA A 330 10.23 -8.45 -0.29
N LEU A 331 10.16 -8.84 0.99
CA LEU A 331 9.91 -7.92 2.09
C LEU A 331 11.03 -6.88 2.22
N VAL A 332 12.30 -7.30 2.16
CA VAL A 332 13.46 -6.38 2.25
C VAL A 332 13.42 -5.35 1.13
N VAL A 333 13.17 -5.78 -0.11
CA VAL A 333 13.09 -4.87 -1.26
C VAL A 333 11.88 -3.92 -1.11
N PHE A 334 10.73 -4.40 -0.66
CA PHE A 334 9.54 -3.59 -0.43
C PHE A 334 9.77 -2.51 0.65
N LEU A 335 10.30 -2.90 1.81
CA LEU A 335 10.62 -1.96 2.90
C LEU A 335 11.72 -0.99 2.48
N GLY A 336 12.75 -1.47 1.78
CA GLY A 336 13.82 -0.65 1.22
C GLY A 336 13.27 0.42 0.26
N TRP A 337 12.33 0.05 -0.61
CA TRP A 337 11.63 0.98 -1.49
C TRP A 337 10.87 2.05 -0.69
N LEU A 338 10.09 1.63 0.31
CA LEU A 338 9.25 2.54 1.09
C LEU A 338 10.11 3.54 1.90
N VAL A 339 11.22 3.06 2.50
CA VAL A 339 12.19 3.92 3.19
C VAL A 339 12.89 4.87 2.22
N LEU A 340 13.28 4.39 1.03
CA LEU A 340 13.91 5.20 -0.01
C LEU A 340 13.00 6.38 -0.41
N VAL A 341 11.72 6.11 -0.71
CA VAL A 341 10.79 7.17 -1.12
C VAL A 341 10.47 8.13 0.02
N ALA A 342 10.34 7.65 1.26
CA ALA A 342 10.15 8.50 2.44
C ALA A 342 11.34 9.46 2.62
N ARG A 343 12.58 8.95 2.54
CA ARG A 343 13.80 9.77 2.62
C ARG A 343 13.90 10.80 1.50
N ARG A 344 13.54 10.43 0.27
CA ARG A 344 13.54 11.37 -0.86
C ARG A 344 12.49 12.47 -0.70
N LEU A 345 11.31 12.12 -0.24
CA LEU A 345 10.22 13.06 0.00
C LEU A 345 10.50 14.00 1.20
N ALA A 346 11.36 13.61 2.13
CA ALA A 346 11.81 14.48 3.20
C ALA A 346 12.53 15.73 2.68
N ALA A 347 13.07 15.73 1.47
CA ALA A 347 13.68 16.88 0.82
C ALA A 347 12.68 17.88 0.23
N ALA A 348 11.36 17.56 0.16
CA ALA A 348 10.36 18.45 -0.42
C ALA A 348 10.29 19.80 0.34
N VAL A 349 10.19 20.90 -0.39
CA VAL A 349 10.11 22.25 0.18
C VAL A 349 8.78 22.94 -0.10
N SER A 350 8.00 22.45 -1.08
CA SER A 350 6.70 23.02 -1.41
C SER A 350 5.65 22.68 -0.34
N PRO A 351 4.62 23.51 -0.11
CA PRO A 351 3.55 23.22 0.84
C PRO A 351 2.86 21.88 0.58
N ALA A 352 2.54 21.57 -0.68
CA ALA A 352 1.99 20.27 -1.06
C ALA A 352 2.97 19.13 -0.77
N GLY A 353 4.23 19.30 -1.12
CA GLY A 353 5.27 18.30 -0.89
C GLY A 353 5.49 17.99 0.60
N HIS A 354 5.30 18.96 1.49
CA HIS A 354 5.35 18.74 2.93
C HIS A 354 4.29 17.74 3.37
N TRP A 355 3.03 17.96 2.96
CA TRP A 355 1.94 17.06 3.30
C TRP A 355 2.09 15.69 2.62
N LEU A 356 2.44 15.64 1.35
CA LEU A 356 2.63 14.39 0.63
C LEU A 356 3.79 13.54 1.20
N SER A 357 4.79 14.18 1.83
CA SER A 357 5.90 13.46 2.46
C SER A 357 5.50 12.66 3.72
N THR A 358 4.33 12.95 4.32
CA THR A 358 3.82 12.18 5.46
C THR A 358 3.23 10.84 5.04
N VAL A 359 2.75 10.72 3.80
CA VAL A 359 2.06 9.51 3.32
C VAL A 359 2.92 8.25 3.45
N PRO A 360 4.18 8.18 2.95
CA PRO A 360 5.02 7.01 3.14
C PRO A 360 5.42 6.77 4.61
N VAL A 361 5.44 7.81 5.45
CA VAL A 361 5.71 7.65 6.89
C VAL A 361 4.52 7.00 7.59
N ILE A 362 3.30 7.46 7.30
CA ILE A 362 2.06 6.82 7.78
C ILE A 362 2.02 5.37 7.31
N ALA A 363 2.33 5.12 6.03
CA ALA A 363 2.37 3.78 5.47
C ALA A 363 3.37 2.88 6.24
N LEU A 364 4.58 3.35 6.53
CA LEU A 364 5.60 2.59 7.29
C LEU A 364 5.14 2.22 8.70
N VAL A 365 4.39 3.10 9.35
CA VAL A 365 3.91 2.86 10.73
C VAL A 365 2.72 1.90 10.76
N VAL A 366 1.86 1.95 9.74
CA VAL A 366 0.62 1.16 9.70
C VAL A 366 0.84 -0.26 9.14
N ILE A 367 1.84 -0.45 8.29
CA ILE A 367 2.13 -1.69 7.57
C ILE A 367 2.31 -2.96 8.44
N PRO A 368 2.84 -2.91 9.68
CA PRO A 368 2.94 -4.10 10.53
C PRO A 368 1.58 -4.65 10.97
N VAL A 369 0.57 -3.78 11.06
CA VAL A 369 -0.73 -4.09 11.66
C VAL A 369 -1.82 -4.27 10.62
N TYR A 370 -1.76 -3.54 9.50
CA TYR A 370 -2.79 -3.56 8.46
C TYR A 370 -2.24 -3.92 7.09
N ALA A 371 -3.00 -4.74 6.36
CA ALA A 371 -2.73 -5.03 4.96
C ALA A 371 -3.26 -3.89 4.07
N TYR A 372 -2.50 -3.55 3.03
CA TYR A 372 -2.94 -2.61 2.00
C TYR A 372 -3.55 -3.38 0.84
N ILE A 373 -4.81 -3.15 0.59
CA ILE A 373 -5.44 -3.56 -0.65
C ILE A 373 -5.25 -2.45 -1.69
N ASP A 374 -5.48 -2.77 -2.95
CA ASP A 374 -5.17 -1.94 -4.11
C ASP A 374 -5.47 -0.44 -3.95
N PRO A 375 -6.69 -0.01 -3.56
CA PRO A 375 -6.96 1.41 -3.47
C PRO A 375 -6.04 2.14 -2.49
N ASN A 376 -5.69 1.52 -1.36
CA ASN A 376 -4.77 2.10 -0.38
C ASN A 376 -3.34 2.20 -0.92
N LEU A 377 -2.90 1.16 -1.62
CA LEU A 377 -1.60 1.15 -2.28
C LEU A 377 -1.55 2.22 -3.38
N SER A 378 -2.62 2.34 -4.17
CA SER A 378 -2.74 3.35 -5.22
C SER A 378 -2.73 4.79 -4.67
N ILE A 379 -3.31 5.05 -3.49
CA ILE A 379 -3.19 6.36 -2.80
C ILE A 379 -1.72 6.64 -2.44
N ILE A 380 -1.01 5.67 -1.85
CA ILE A 380 0.40 5.81 -1.48
C ILE A 380 1.23 6.15 -2.73
N PHE A 381 1.07 5.37 -3.80
CA PHE A 381 1.84 5.54 -5.03
C PHE A 381 1.49 6.83 -5.77
N PHE A 382 0.24 7.26 -5.73
CA PHE A 382 -0.16 8.57 -6.24
C PHE A 382 0.55 9.71 -5.49
N ALA A 383 0.49 9.68 -4.16
CA ALA A 383 1.13 10.69 -3.31
C ALA A 383 2.66 10.71 -3.48
N VAL A 384 3.27 9.51 -3.56
CA VAL A 384 4.71 9.35 -3.81
C VAL A 384 5.08 9.90 -5.19
N GLY A 385 4.34 9.57 -6.25
CA GLY A 385 4.59 10.08 -7.60
C GLY A 385 4.52 11.61 -7.66
N ALA A 386 3.46 12.20 -7.11
CA ALA A 386 3.29 13.65 -7.04
C ALA A 386 4.39 14.31 -6.20
N GLY A 387 4.70 13.77 -5.04
CA GLY A 387 5.71 14.30 -4.13
C GLY A 387 7.13 14.21 -4.68
N LEU A 388 7.52 13.08 -5.29
CA LEU A 388 8.84 12.92 -5.94
C LEU A 388 9.01 13.87 -7.11
N ALA A 389 7.94 14.10 -7.89
CA ALA A 389 7.96 15.08 -8.97
C ALA A 389 8.15 16.52 -8.44
N ALA A 390 7.53 16.85 -7.29
CA ALA A 390 7.72 18.13 -6.62
C ALA A 390 9.17 18.35 -6.17
N VAL A 391 9.83 17.29 -5.71
CA VAL A 391 11.25 17.33 -5.32
C VAL A 391 12.15 17.47 -6.54
N ALA A 392 11.86 16.76 -7.62
CA ALA A 392 12.66 16.76 -8.84
C ALA A 392 12.51 18.06 -9.69
N GLY A 393 11.45 18.86 -9.45
CA GLY A 393 11.15 20.08 -10.22
C GLY A 393 10.63 19.81 -11.64
N PRO A 394 10.28 20.84 -12.41
CA PRO A 394 9.79 20.69 -13.80
C PRO A 394 10.90 20.19 -14.73
N VAL A 395 10.51 19.41 -15.75
CA VAL A 395 11.44 19.01 -16.82
C VAL A 395 11.74 20.23 -17.68
N ASN A 396 13.02 20.58 -17.80
CA ASN A 396 13.42 21.59 -18.74
C ASN A 396 13.32 21.02 -20.17
N ARG A 397 12.27 21.37 -20.91
CA ARG A 397 12.04 20.91 -22.29
C ARG A 397 13.15 21.31 -23.26
N ALA A 398 13.93 22.33 -22.93
CA ALA A 398 15.05 22.79 -23.74
C ALA A 398 16.25 21.81 -23.74
N SER A 399 16.36 20.93 -22.77
CA SER A 399 17.40 19.89 -22.69
C SER A 399 17.04 18.58 -23.43
N LEU A 400 15.80 18.45 -23.87
CA LEU A 400 15.35 17.36 -24.75
C LEU A 400 15.51 17.89 -26.19
N GLY A 401 16.68 17.65 -26.82
CA GLY A 401 16.98 18.05 -28.18
C GLY A 401 15.83 17.82 -29.17
N PRO A 402 15.77 18.55 -30.28
CA PRO A 402 14.65 18.50 -31.21
C PRO A 402 14.50 17.11 -31.78
N SER A 403 13.46 16.41 -31.31
CA SER A 403 13.04 15.18 -31.95
C SER A 403 12.48 15.55 -33.33
N SER A 404 13.13 15.08 -34.38
CA SER A 404 12.83 15.27 -35.80
C SER A 404 11.49 14.60 -36.22
N LEU A 405 10.40 15.04 -35.64
CA LEU A 405 9.05 14.85 -36.19
C LEU A 405 8.29 16.15 -35.89
N ALA A 406 8.44 17.09 -36.84
CA ALA A 406 7.71 18.33 -36.86
C ALA A 406 6.21 18.03 -36.96
N ARG A 407 5.47 18.30 -35.90
CA ARG A 407 4.03 18.59 -36.01
C ARG A 407 3.89 19.99 -36.62
N PRO A 408 3.03 20.19 -37.61
CA PRO A 408 2.79 21.51 -38.17
C PRO A 408 2.32 22.46 -37.07
N ALA A 409 2.95 23.62 -36.98
CA ALA A 409 2.64 24.67 -36.03
C ALA A 409 1.22 25.22 -36.28
N PRO A 410 0.38 25.41 -35.27
CA PRO A 410 -0.80 26.26 -35.44
C PRO A 410 -0.36 27.71 -35.54
N LEU A 411 -0.92 28.38 -36.52
CA LEU A 411 -0.73 29.80 -36.84
C LEU A 411 -1.06 30.66 -35.60
N THR A 412 -0.09 31.39 -35.09
CA THR A 412 -0.26 32.38 -34.03
C THR A 412 -0.46 33.77 -34.58
N PRO A 413 -1.37 34.60 -34.06
CA PRO A 413 -1.30 36.06 -34.23
C PRO A 413 -0.61 36.74 -33.04
N TRP A 414 0.40 37.54 -33.39
CA TRP A 414 0.93 38.77 -32.78
C TRP A 414 1.26 38.92 -31.27
N ARG A 415 2.53 39.05 -31.07
CA ARG A 415 3.43 39.93 -30.28
C ARG A 415 2.89 40.71 -29.05
N THR A 416 3.62 40.56 -27.93
CA THR A 416 4.25 41.70 -27.23
C THR A 416 5.57 41.27 -26.58
N ARG A 417 6.64 42.05 -26.85
CA ARG A 417 7.96 41.95 -26.24
C ARG A 417 7.94 42.54 -24.84
N SER A 418 8.57 41.89 -23.86
CA SER A 418 9.15 42.59 -22.70
C SER A 418 10.51 42.01 -22.33
N VAL A 419 11.41 42.97 -22.06
CA VAL A 419 12.84 42.89 -21.89
C VAL A 419 13.27 42.26 -20.57
N GLY A 420 14.28 41.48 -20.61
CA GLY A 420 15.19 40.82 -19.78
C GLY A 420 15.33 41.04 -18.27
N ARG A 421 15.65 39.95 -17.59
CA ARG A 421 16.58 39.93 -16.45
C ARG A 421 17.36 38.62 -16.48
N ALA A 422 18.70 38.78 -16.43
CA ALA A 422 19.67 37.69 -16.40
C ALA A 422 19.53 36.81 -15.16
N ALA A 423 19.53 35.51 -15.34
CA ALA A 423 19.52 34.51 -14.25
C ALA A 423 20.87 33.77 -14.22
N VAL A 424 21.42 33.66 -13.03
CA VAL A 424 22.63 32.93 -12.63
C VAL A 424 22.45 31.44 -12.88
N PRO A 425 23.43 30.69 -13.41
CA PRO A 425 23.29 29.25 -13.66
C PRO A 425 23.45 28.43 -12.37
N ARG A 426 22.41 27.70 -12.01
CA ARG A 426 22.47 26.61 -11.02
C ARG A 426 22.75 25.29 -11.71
N ALA A 427 23.72 24.53 -11.21
CA ALA A 427 24.11 23.22 -11.68
C ALA A 427 22.92 22.27 -11.84
N ALA A 428 22.69 21.76 -13.04
CA ALA A 428 21.66 20.80 -13.38
C ALA A 428 22.12 19.38 -13.03
N THR A 429 21.48 18.75 -12.04
CA THR A 429 21.51 17.30 -11.91
C THR A 429 20.56 16.71 -12.98
N GLY A 430 21.13 16.35 -14.12
CA GLY A 430 20.40 15.78 -15.25
C GLY A 430 19.81 14.40 -14.90
N VAL A 431 18.50 14.29 -14.83
CA VAL A 431 17.79 13.01 -14.90
C VAL A 431 17.50 12.75 -16.38
N ALA A 432 18.23 11.80 -16.96
CA ALA A 432 18.04 11.38 -18.35
C ALA A 432 16.66 10.71 -18.51
N SER A 433 15.86 11.19 -19.47
CA SER A 433 14.65 10.50 -19.91
C SER A 433 15.04 9.32 -20.80
N VAL A 434 14.69 8.10 -20.41
CA VAL A 434 14.93 6.87 -21.19
C VAL A 434 13.61 6.45 -21.86
N PRO A 435 13.61 6.03 -23.15
CA PRO A 435 12.42 5.44 -23.76
C PRO A 435 12.00 4.19 -23.01
N LEU A 436 10.72 4.07 -22.71
CA LEU A 436 10.16 2.97 -21.88
C LEU A 436 10.58 1.57 -22.38
N ARG A 437 10.66 1.40 -23.71
CA ARG A 437 11.11 0.16 -24.34
C ARG A 437 12.57 -0.21 -24.01
N THR A 438 13.44 0.77 -23.85
CA THR A 438 14.86 0.53 -23.57
C THR A 438 15.10 0.29 -22.09
N ALA A 439 14.34 0.95 -21.19
CA ALA A 439 14.42 0.73 -19.74
C ALA A 439 14.01 -0.71 -19.36
N VAL A 440 12.93 -1.23 -19.94
CA VAL A 440 12.48 -2.61 -19.70
C VAL A 440 13.53 -3.62 -20.19
N ARG A 441 14.10 -3.41 -21.38
CA ARG A 441 15.16 -4.31 -21.90
C ARG A 441 16.43 -4.30 -21.05
N SER A 442 16.85 -3.13 -20.55
CA SER A 442 18.07 -3.03 -19.74
C SER A 442 17.93 -3.68 -18.36
N VAL A 443 16.74 -3.60 -17.75
CA VAL A 443 16.46 -4.25 -16.47
C VAL A 443 16.39 -5.78 -16.64
N VAL A 444 15.70 -6.27 -17.66
CA VAL A 444 15.63 -7.71 -17.97
C VAL A 444 17.03 -8.27 -18.27
N ARG A 445 17.85 -7.55 -19.05
CA ARG A 445 19.22 -7.98 -19.38
C ARG A 445 20.15 -8.03 -18.16
N ARG A 446 19.94 -7.16 -17.15
CA ARG A 446 20.73 -7.18 -15.91
C ARG A 446 20.27 -8.26 -14.92
N VAL A 447 19.01 -8.65 -14.96
CA VAL A 447 18.46 -9.64 -14.03
C VAL A 447 18.58 -11.06 -14.54
N THR A 448 18.52 -11.29 -15.88
CA THR A 448 18.56 -12.64 -16.48
C THR A 448 19.96 -13.17 -16.74
N GLY A 449 21.04 -12.37 -16.49
CA GLY A 449 22.44 -12.82 -16.53
C GLY A 449 22.73 -13.85 -17.62
N THR A 450 22.46 -13.55 -18.89
CA THR A 450 22.90 -14.41 -19.99
C THR A 450 24.43 -14.36 -20.08
N ALA A 451 25.05 -15.35 -19.53
CA ALA A 451 26.45 -15.67 -19.80
C ALA A 451 26.59 -15.98 -21.28
N GLU A 452 27.11 -15.03 -22.03
CA GLU A 452 27.60 -15.27 -23.39
C GLU A 452 28.92 -16.01 -23.26
N GLN A 453 28.91 -17.26 -23.66
CA GLN A 453 30.09 -18.12 -23.77
C GLN A 453 31.08 -17.51 -24.78
N THR A 454 32.25 -17.14 -24.31
CA THR A 454 33.44 -16.93 -25.17
C THR A 454 34.22 -18.23 -25.22
N PRO A 455 34.74 -18.64 -26.38
CA PRO A 455 35.32 -19.98 -26.56
C PRO A 455 36.74 -20.12 -25.96
N ALA A 456 37.03 -21.33 -25.67
CA ALA A 456 38.19 -21.91 -25.00
C ALA A 456 39.57 -21.48 -25.51
N SER A 457 40.49 -21.32 -24.57
CA SER A 457 41.92 -21.70 -24.77
C SER A 457 42.41 -22.38 -23.50
N ASP A 458 42.64 -23.66 -23.61
CA ASP A 458 43.49 -24.51 -22.76
C ASP A 458 44.97 -24.07 -22.88
N PRO A 459 45.97 -24.48 -22.04
CA PRO A 459 46.01 -25.63 -21.16
C PRO A 459 46.84 -25.53 -19.85
N THR A 460 46.72 -26.59 -19.04
CA THR A 460 47.76 -27.22 -18.17
C THR A 460 48.37 -26.45 -17.00
N SER A 461 48.10 -26.91 -15.78
CA SER A 461 49.05 -27.62 -14.93
C SER A 461 48.56 -27.77 -13.47
N ALA A 462 48.74 -29.00 -13.01
CA ALA A 462 49.10 -29.44 -11.65
C ALA A 462 48.06 -29.46 -10.54
N PHE A 463 47.53 -30.61 -10.29
CA PHE A 463 47.19 -31.23 -9.02
C PHE A 463 48.30 -31.10 -7.94
N PRO A 464 48.03 -31.18 -6.61
CA PRO A 464 47.68 -32.47 -6.01
C PRO A 464 46.61 -32.45 -4.90
N SER A 465 45.81 -33.48 -4.83
CA SER A 465 45.28 -34.06 -3.58
C SER A 465 46.45 -34.77 -2.86
N PRO A 466 46.43 -35.21 -1.57
CA PRO A 466 45.37 -36.00 -0.95
C PRO A 466 45.25 -35.88 0.58
N SER A 467 44.31 -36.52 1.21
CA SER A 467 44.41 -37.56 2.25
C SER A 467 43.25 -37.52 3.24
N ALA A 468 42.45 -38.52 3.19
CA ALA A 468 41.85 -39.15 4.39
C ALA A 468 42.95 -40.02 5.05
N PRO A 469 42.87 -40.39 6.35
CA PRO A 469 42.03 -41.50 6.73
C PRO A 469 41.57 -41.58 8.20
N ALA A 470 40.77 -42.64 8.42
CA ALA A 470 40.64 -43.55 9.57
C ALA A 470 39.72 -43.13 10.73
N GLU A 471 38.53 -43.78 10.87
CA GLU A 471 38.29 -44.97 11.67
C GLU A 471 38.74 -44.86 13.13
N ASP A 472 37.64 -44.85 14.03
CA ASP A 472 37.57 -45.84 15.11
C ASP A 472 36.19 -45.76 15.81
N ALA A 473 35.45 -46.85 15.77
CA ALA A 473 34.46 -47.27 16.76
C ALA A 473 35.18 -48.26 17.71
N PRO A 474 34.66 -48.79 18.84
CA PRO A 474 33.30 -48.94 19.33
C PRO A 474 33.14 -48.86 20.87
N GLY A 475 31.94 -49.10 21.39
CA GLY A 475 31.69 -49.55 22.76
C GLY A 475 30.41 -49.01 23.35
N SER A 476 29.34 -49.72 23.25
CA SER A 476 28.68 -50.69 24.17
C SER A 476 28.18 -50.11 25.51
N SER A 477 26.90 -50.16 25.72
CA SER A 477 26.13 -50.87 26.75
C SER A 477 24.82 -50.15 27.13
N GLY A 478 23.70 -50.84 26.92
CA GLY A 478 22.45 -50.58 27.67
C GLY A 478 22.50 -51.33 29.03
N PRO A 479 21.38 -51.64 29.70
CA PRO A 479 19.98 -51.39 29.51
C PRO A 479 19.19 -51.08 30.82
N ALA A 480 17.83 -51.13 30.71
CA ALA A 480 16.81 -51.41 31.75
C ALA A 480 16.41 -50.22 32.65
N SER A 481 15.18 -49.99 33.08
CA SER A 481 13.95 -50.81 33.26
C SER A 481 12.80 -49.86 33.62
N ALA A 482 11.64 -50.05 33.06
CA ALA A 482 10.40 -50.51 33.71
C ALA A 482 9.88 -49.75 34.92
N SER A 483 8.68 -49.14 34.74
CA SER A 483 7.46 -49.58 35.50
C SER A 483 6.26 -48.65 35.25
N ARG A 484 5.19 -49.21 34.76
CA ARG A 484 3.76 -48.87 35.06
C ARG A 484 3.38 -49.70 36.29
N PRO A 485 2.19 -49.54 36.95
CA PRO A 485 0.90 -48.96 36.60
C PRO A 485 0.12 -48.37 37.83
N GLY A 486 -1.13 -47.93 37.61
CA GLY A 486 -2.14 -47.77 38.68
C GLY A 486 -3.23 -46.80 38.27
N THR A 487 -4.30 -47.19 37.61
CA THR A 487 -5.68 -47.58 38.05
C THR A 487 -6.32 -46.71 39.13
N GLY A 488 -7.54 -46.21 38.78
CA GLY A 488 -8.55 -45.81 39.77
C GLY A 488 -9.52 -44.77 39.20
N ALA A 489 -10.58 -45.17 38.47
CA ALA A 489 -11.98 -45.26 38.89
C ALA A 489 -12.71 -43.92 39.10
N SER A 490 -13.65 -43.66 38.21
CA SER A 490 -14.95 -42.94 38.41
C SER A 490 -15.77 -43.57 39.55
N PRO A 491 -16.91 -43.02 40.10
CA PRO A 491 -18.01 -42.36 39.41
C PRO A 491 -18.87 -41.38 40.25
N GLY A 492 -19.90 -40.83 39.59
CA GLY A 492 -21.19 -40.41 40.20
C GLY A 492 -21.29 -38.90 40.45
N GLY A 493 -22.29 -38.13 40.00
CA GLY A 493 -23.68 -38.35 39.93
C GLY A 493 -24.39 -37.09 40.37
N GLY A 494 -25.47 -36.70 39.71
CA GLY A 494 -26.58 -35.97 40.35
C GLY A 494 -26.79 -34.51 39.96
N ALA A 495 -27.59 -34.25 38.99
CA ALA A 495 -28.89 -33.55 39.00
C ALA A 495 -29.07 -32.31 39.92
N LYS A 496 -29.24 -31.18 39.32
CA LYS A 496 -30.48 -30.39 39.26
C LYS A 496 -30.33 -29.29 38.20
#